data_3618ea5d04c0829780f35a1447369078
#
_entry.id   3618ea5d04c0829780f35a1447369078
#
_cell.length_a   1.000
_cell.length_b   1.000
_cell.length_c   1.000
_cell.angle_alpha   90.00
_cell.angle_beta   90.00
_cell.angle_gamma   90.00
#
_symmetry.space_group_name_H-M   'P 1'
#
loop_
_entity.id
_entity.type
_entity.pdbx_description
1 polymer ?
#
loop_
_entity_poly.entity_id
_entity_poly.type
_entity_poly.pdbx_seq_one_letter_code
_entity_poly.pdbx_strand_id
1 'polypeptide(L)'
;MFPDGSVEVLPTLVAVRKAKDMGLDLIVVSPTAEPPVAKAMDYGQWQYENKKKQHEAKRKQHIILVKELKFRPNTDDHDYDFKLKHAVRFLQEGNRVKAVVQFRGREIAHVDLGKKLLLRFSEDLKEHGTMEGQPRLEGRNAHVLFSPLKAAIPAKEHKPKDPAPEPAAQ
;
A
#
# COMPACT_ATOMS: atom_id res chain seq x y z
N MET A 1 -24.88 -5.90 25.67
CA MET A 1 -24.98 -4.42 25.54
C MET A 1 -26.21 -4.11 24.72
N PHE A 2 -27.12 -3.31 25.22
CA PHE A 2 -28.36 -2.94 24.57
C PHE A 2 -28.34 -1.49 24.07
N PRO A 3 -29.32 -1.07 23.23
CA PRO A 3 -29.34 0.27 22.65
C PRO A 3 -29.44 1.41 23.67
N ASP A 4 -30.01 1.14 24.81
CA ASP A 4 -30.13 2.06 25.97
C ASP A 4 -28.79 2.29 26.71
N GLY A 5 -27.72 1.62 26.27
CA GLY A 5 -26.42 1.67 26.91
C GLY A 5 -26.24 0.69 28.08
N SER A 6 -27.28 -0.06 28.45
CA SER A 6 -27.19 -1.05 29.52
C SER A 6 -26.30 -2.23 29.15
N VAL A 7 -25.50 -2.69 30.11
CA VAL A 7 -24.62 -3.85 29.95
C VAL A 7 -25.02 -4.89 31.00
N GLU A 8 -25.44 -6.05 30.52
CA GLU A 8 -25.87 -7.15 31.38
C GLU A 8 -25.14 -8.43 31.01
N VAL A 9 -24.81 -9.25 32.01
CA VAL A 9 -24.29 -10.59 31.78
C VAL A 9 -25.45 -11.57 31.86
N LEU A 10 -25.84 -12.17 30.74
CA LEU A 10 -26.99 -13.02 30.58
C LEU A 10 -26.62 -14.35 29.88
N PRO A 11 -27.34 -15.43 30.18
CA PRO A 11 -27.24 -16.63 29.36
C PRO A 11 -27.62 -16.33 27.88
N THR A 12 -26.95 -16.95 26.93
CA THR A 12 -27.10 -16.66 25.47
C THR A 12 -28.54 -16.72 25.01
N LEU A 13 -29.34 -17.72 25.46
CA LEU A 13 -30.75 -17.87 25.08
C LEU A 13 -31.62 -16.72 25.57
N VAL A 14 -31.36 -16.21 26.78
CA VAL A 14 -32.09 -15.09 27.37
C VAL A 14 -31.73 -13.79 26.62
N ALA A 15 -30.44 -13.59 26.33
CA ALA A 15 -29.97 -12.43 25.57
C ALA A 15 -30.60 -12.37 24.16
N VAL A 16 -30.67 -13.52 23.45
CA VAL A 16 -31.29 -13.62 22.13
C VAL A 16 -32.80 -13.28 22.19
N ARG A 17 -33.54 -13.79 23.20
CA ARG A 17 -34.95 -13.48 23.35
C ARG A 17 -35.15 -11.99 23.59
N LYS A 18 -34.40 -11.41 24.53
CA LYS A 18 -34.48 -9.99 24.87
C LYS A 18 -34.20 -9.08 23.66
N ALA A 19 -33.22 -9.45 22.82
CA ALA A 19 -32.93 -8.71 21.58
C ALA A 19 -34.13 -8.82 20.61
N LYS A 20 -34.69 -10.02 20.40
CA LYS A 20 -35.85 -10.24 19.53
C LYS A 20 -37.10 -9.48 20.00
N ASP A 21 -37.35 -9.44 21.27
CA ASP A 21 -38.49 -8.69 21.84
C ASP A 21 -38.38 -7.17 21.57
N MET A 22 -37.15 -6.68 21.36
CA MET A 22 -36.87 -5.30 20.93
C MET A 22 -36.85 -5.13 19.41
N GLY A 23 -37.08 -6.20 18.63
CA GLY A 23 -37.02 -6.18 17.17
C GLY A 23 -35.60 -6.05 16.62
N LEU A 24 -34.57 -6.43 17.40
CA LEU A 24 -33.16 -6.30 17.08
C LEU A 24 -32.47 -7.66 16.98
N ASP A 25 -31.35 -7.69 16.27
CA ASP A 25 -30.45 -8.82 16.21
C ASP A 25 -29.38 -8.77 17.28
N LEU A 26 -28.95 -9.93 17.80
CA LEU A 26 -27.84 -10.02 18.72
C LEU A 26 -26.56 -10.37 17.97
N ILE A 27 -25.63 -9.40 17.89
CA ILE A 27 -24.38 -9.54 17.15
C ILE A 27 -23.22 -9.67 18.13
N VAL A 28 -22.40 -10.73 17.97
CA VAL A 28 -21.18 -10.90 18.74
C VAL A 28 -20.09 -9.98 18.19
N VAL A 29 -19.66 -9.01 18.99
CA VAL A 29 -18.64 -8.01 18.62
C VAL A 29 -17.24 -8.48 18.99
N SER A 30 -17.10 -9.12 20.16
CA SER A 30 -15.83 -9.68 20.63
C SER A 30 -16.02 -11.12 21.12
N PRO A 31 -15.69 -12.11 20.30
CA PRO A 31 -15.83 -13.51 20.70
C PRO A 31 -14.73 -13.98 21.65
N THR A 32 -13.58 -13.29 21.67
CA THR A 32 -12.40 -13.66 22.48
C THR A 32 -12.42 -13.09 23.90
N ALA A 33 -13.37 -12.20 24.20
CA ALA A 33 -13.53 -11.69 25.55
C ALA A 33 -14.21 -12.71 26.46
N GLU A 34 -13.87 -12.75 27.74
CA GLU A 34 -14.50 -13.60 28.74
C GLU A 34 -15.20 -12.73 29.80
N PRO A 35 -16.52 -12.68 29.80
CA PRO A 35 -17.47 -13.31 28.89
C PRO A 35 -17.53 -12.66 27.49
N PRO A 36 -17.97 -13.40 26.44
CA PRO A 36 -18.07 -12.85 25.08
C PRO A 36 -18.99 -11.64 25.03
N VAL A 37 -18.58 -10.59 24.31
CA VAL A 37 -19.35 -9.35 24.22
C VAL A 37 -20.25 -9.39 22.98
N ALA A 38 -21.56 -9.29 23.20
CA ALA A 38 -22.56 -9.15 22.17
C ALA A 38 -23.31 -7.83 22.30
N LYS A 39 -23.76 -7.28 21.17
CA LYS A 39 -24.54 -6.05 21.09
C LYS A 39 -25.83 -6.28 20.34
N ALA A 40 -26.95 -5.80 20.91
CA ALA A 40 -28.25 -5.82 20.23
C ALA A 40 -28.35 -4.59 19.33
N MET A 41 -28.49 -4.83 18.01
CA MET A 41 -28.62 -3.78 16.99
C MET A 41 -29.20 -4.39 15.70
N ASP A 42 -29.59 -3.54 14.75
CA ASP A 42 -29.97 -3.98 13.42
C ASP A 42 -28.75 -4.49 12.65
N TYR A 43 -28.81 -5.75 12.18
CA TYR A 43 -27.72 -6.38 11.45
C TYR A 43 -27.43 -5.70 10.12
N GLY A 44 -28.47 -5.26 9.41
CA GLY A 44 -28.32 -4.58 8.11
C GLY A 44 -27.59 -3.26 8.26
N GLN A 45 -27.98 -2.45 9.26
CA GLN A 45 -27.31 -1.18 9.56
C GLN A 45 -25.85 -1.40 9.98
N TRP A 46 -25.60 -2.36 10.88
CA TRP A 46 -24.25 -2.70 11.30
C TRP A 46 -23.36 -3.16 10.15
N GLN A 47 -23.91 -4.02 9.27
CA GLN A 47 -23.16 -4.50 8.09
C GLN A 47 -22.79 -3.34 7.15
N TYR A 48 -23.72 -2.41 6.93
CA TYR A 48 -23.48 -1.23 6.10
C TYR A 48 -22.39 -0.34 6.70
N GLU A 49 -22.51 -0.02 8.00
CA GLU A 49 -21.51 0.80 8.69
C GLU A 49 -20.12 0.15 8.68
N ASN A 50 -20.07 -1.16 8.89
CA ASN A 50 -18.82 -1.90 8.90
C ASN A 50 -18.16 -1.93 7.50
N LYS A 51 -18.95 -2.15 6.45
CA LYS A 51 -18.48 -2.04 5.06
C LYS A 51 -17.98 -0.63 4.76
N LYS A 52 -18.70 0.41 5.19
CA LYS A 52 -18.30 1.80 5.03
C LYS A 52 -16.97 2.08 5.73
N LYS A 53 -16.82 1.67 6.99
CA LYS A 53 -15.56 1.81 7.75
C LYS A 53 -14.40 1.09 7.07
N GLN A 54 -14.61 -0.14 6.61
CA GLN A 54 -13.60 -0.91 5.88
C GLN A 54 -13.20 -0.22 4.57
N HIS A 55 -14.16 0.32 3.83
CA HIS A 55 -13.90 1.03 2.59
C HIS A 55 -13.11 2.32 2.84
N GLU A 56 -13.48 3.08 3.86
CA GLU A 56 -12.74 4.29 4.28
C GLU A 56 -11.32 3.95 4.75
N ALA A 57 -11.16 2.87 5.53
CA ALA A 57 -9.84 2.41 5.95
C ALA A 57 -8.97 2.01 4.76
N LYS A 58 -9.53 1.28 3.77
CA LYS A 58 -8.82 0.93 2.53
C LYS A 58 -8.44 2.18 1.72
N ARG A 59 -9.32 3.20 1.65
CA ARG A 59 -9.01 4.46 0.94
C ARG A 59 -7.90 5.26 1.60
N LYS A 60 -7.80 5.20 2.94
CA LYS A 60 -6.76 5.87 3.72
C LYS A 60 -5.43 5.09 3.73
N GLN A 61 -5.46 3.81 3.36
CA GLN A 61 -4.27 2.98 3.32
C GLN A 61 -3.35 3.42 2.18
N HIS A 62 -2.14 3.86 2.52
CA HIS A 62 -1.11 4.18 1.53
C HIS A 62 -0.51 2.88 0.98
N ILE A 63 -0.74 2.60 -0.30
CA ILE A 63 -0.17 1.43 -0.99
C ILE A 63 1.20 1.84 -1.53
N ILE A 64 2.25 1.24 -0.98
CA ILE A 64 3.63 1.41 -1.47
C ILE A 64 3.79 0.57 -2.73
N LEU A 65 4.04 1.24 -3.86
CA LEU A 65 4.29 0.58 -5.14
C LEU A 65 5.79 0.50 -5.41
N VAL A 66 6.22 -0.58 -6.07
CA VAL A 66 7.59 -0.70 -6.60
C VAL A 66 7.58 -0.19 -8.03
N LYS A 67 8.28 0.93 -8.29
CA LYS A 67 8.44 1.52 -9.62
C LYS A 67 9.75 1.04 -10.23
N GLU A 68 9.70 0.47 -11.43
CA GLU A 68 10.89 -0.03 -12.12
C GLU A 68 11.43 1.02 -13.10
N LEU A 69 12.75 1.30 -12.99
CA LEU A 69 13.49 2.16 -13.91
C LEU A 69 14.54 1.31 -14.62
N LYS A 70 14.45 1.23 -15.94
CA LYS A 70 15.34 0.43 -16.78
C LYS A 70 16.45 1.30 -17.37
N PHE A 71 17.69 0.83 -17.23
CA PHE A 71 18.89 1.43 -17.75
C PHE A 71 19.57 0.49 -18.75
N ARG A 72 20.43 1.06 -19.58
CA ARG A 72 21.41 0.34 -20.40
C ARG A 72 22.80 0.60 -19.84
N PRO A 73 23.78 -0.30 -20.07
CA PRO A 73 25.17 -0.05 -19.66
C PRO A 73 25.75 1.25 -20.24
N ASN A 74 25.31 1.62 -21.45
CA ASN A 74 25.72 2.84 -22.18
C ASN A 74 24.57 3.87 -22.20
N THR A 75 23.94 4.13 -21.06
CA THR A 75 22.90 5.17 -20.96
C THR A 75 23.56 6.54 -21.06
N ASP A 76 23.04 7.41 -21.93
CA ASP A 76 23.49 8.80 -22.06
C ASP A 76 23.19 9.59 -20.78
N ASP A 77 24.02 10.61 -20.48
CA ASP A 77 23.85 11.42 -19.27
C ASP A 77 22.48 12.12 -19.23
N HIS A 78 21.94 12.55 -20.37
CA HIS A 78 20.62 13.14 -20.46
C HIS A 78 19.49 12.16 -20.04
N ASP A 79 19.51 10.93 -20.54
CA ASP A 79 18.54 9.89 -20.14
C ASP A 79 18.74 9.45 -18.69
N TYR A 80 19.99 9.46 -18.22
CA TYR A 80 20.31 9.21 -16.82
C TYR A 80 19.68 10.27 -15.90
N ASP A 81 19.88 11.57 -16.18
CA ASP A 81 19.33 12.68 -15.40
C ASP A 81 17.80 12.67 -15.38
N PHE A 82 17.19 12.35 -16.50
CA PHE A 82 15.74 12.23 -16.60
C PHE A 82 15.20 11.10 -15.68
N LYS A 83 15.86 9.94 -15.70
CA LYS A 83 15.50 8.82 -14.84
C LYS A 83 15.79 9.10 -13.36
N LEU A 84 16.87 9.84 -13.07
CA LEU A 84 17.18 10.28 -11.71
C LEU A 84 16.06 11.18 -11.16
N LYS A 85 15.61 12.18 -11.92
CA LYS A 85 14.48 13.04 -11.54
C LYS A 85 13.20 12.22 -11.27
N HIS A 86 12.93 11.22 -12.09
CA HIS A 86 11.80 10.31 -11.89
C HIS A 86 11.94 9.48 -10.62
N ALA A 87 13.15 8.95 -10.34
CA ALA A 87 13.42 8.19 -9.12
C ALA A 87 13.18 9.03 -7.86
N VAL A 88 13.72 10.27 -7.86
CA VAL A 88 13.52 11.22 -6.76
C VAL A 88 12.04 11.48 -6.52
N ARG A 89 11.29 11.73 -7.59
CA ARG A 89 9.84 11.93 -7.51
C ARG A 89 9.12 10.71 -6.92
N PHE A 90 9.45 9.50 -7.38
CA PHE A 90 8.82 8.27 -6.87
C PHE A 90 9.14 8.01 -5.40
N LEU A 91 10.38 8.27 -4.98
CA LEU A 91 10.78 8.15 -3.57
C LEU A 91 10.08 9.20 -2.70
N GLN A 92 9.94 10.45 -3.17
CA GLN A 92 9.18 11.49 -2.49
C GLN A 92 7.69 11.16 -2.39
N GLU A 93 7.13 10.44 -3.36
CA GLU A 93 5.78 9.90 -3.32
C GLU A 93 5.61 8.73 -2.34
N GLY A 94 6.68 8.29 -1.68
CA GLY A 94 6.68 7.15 -0.76
C GLY A 94 6.70 5.78 -1.46
N ASN A 95 6.96 5.73 -2.77
CA ASN A 95 7.10 4.49 -3.53
C ASN A 95 8.53 3.95 -3.42
N ARG A 96 8.69 2.64 -3.63
CA ARG A 96 10.00 2.01 -3.81
C ARG A 96 10.43 2.10 -5.27
N VAL A 97 11.72 2.22 -5.51
CA VAL A 97 12.30 2.28 -6.87
C VAL A 97 13.21 1.08 -7.08
N LYS A 98 12.91 0.27 -8.09
CA LYS A 98 13.79 -0.82 -8.56
C LYS A 98 14.55 -0.32 -9.79
N ALA A 99 15.84 -0.03 -9.63
CA ALA A 99 16.70 0.29 -10.76
C ALA A 99 17.25 -1.01 -11.37
N VAL A 100 17.07 -1.17 -12.67
CA VAL A 100 17.47 -2.37 -13.42
C VAL A 100 18.34 -1.99 -14.59
N VAL A 101 19.55 -2.51 -14.63
CA VAL A 101 20.42 -2.41 -15.82
C VAL A 101 20.27 -3.69 -16.63
N GLN A 102 19.77 -3.56 -17.85
CA GLN A 102 19.54 -4.68 -18.75
C GLN A 102 20.68 -4.80 -19.78
N PHE A 103 21.37 -5.93 -19.75
CA PHE A 103 22.45 -6.26 -20.68
C PHE A 103 21.91 -6.99 -21.90
N ARG A 104 22.39 -6.62 -23.10
CA ARG A 104 22.08 -7.31 -24.36
C ARG A 104 23.28 -8.08 -24.86
N GLY A 105 23.10 -9.35 -25.23
CA GLY A 105 24.10 -10.15 -25.91
C GLY A 105 25.49 -10.06 -25.26
N ARG A 106 26.46 -9.45 -25.98
CA ARG A 106 27.86 -9.32 -25.55
C ARG A 106 28.09 -8.36 -24.38
N GLU A 107 27.12 -7.48 -24.08
CA GLU A 107 27.24 -6.52 -22.97
C GLU A 107 27.33 -7.21 -21.59
N ILE A 108 26.89 -8.46 -21.48
CA ILE A 108 27.04 -9.29 -20.27
C ILE A 108 28.51 -9.48 -19.85
N ALA A 109 29.47 -9.39 -20.80
CA ALA A 109 30.87 -9.42 -20.44
C ALA A 109 31.33 -8.19 -19.63
N HIS A 110 30.54 -7.12 -19.66
CA HIS A 110 30.83 -5.84 -19.00
C HIS A 110 29.86 -5.53 -17.86
N VAL A 111 29.54 -6.52 -17.01
CA VAL A 111 28.66 -6.38 -15.82
C VAL A 111 29.15 -5.26 -14.90
N ASP A 112 30.45 -5.04 -14.83
CA ASP A 112 31.05 -4.02 -13.98
C ASP A 112 30.62 -2.59 -14.35
N LEU A 113 30.37 -2.30 -15.63
CA LEU A 113 29.83 -1.01 -16.06
C LEU A 113 28.42 -0.80 -15.52
N GLY A 114 27.59 -1.82 -15.57
CA GLY A 114 26.24 -1.74 -15.00
C GLY A 114 26.24 -1.59 -13.47
N LYS A 115 27.16 -2.27 -12.78
CA LYS A 115 27.34 -2.09 -11.33
C LYS A 115 27.79 -0.67 -10.98
N LYS A 116 28.77 -0.13 -11.72
CA LYS A 116 29.24 1.25 -11.54
C LYS A 116 28.10 2.25 -11.74
N LEU A 117 27.26 2.07 -12.76
CA LEU A 117 26.09 2.92 -12.99
C LEU A 117 25.11 2.86 -11.82
N LEU A 118 24.80 1.66 -11.30
CA LEU A 118 23.91 1.52 -10.14
C LEU A 118 24.49 2.11 -8.87
N LEU A 119 25.82 2.05 -8.67
CA LEU A 119 26.48 2.69 -7.53
C LEU A 119 26.44 4.21 -7.64
N ARG A 120 26.76 4.80 -8.82
CA ARG A 120 26.58 6.22 -9.09
C ARG A 120 25.13 6.65 -8.81
N PHE A 121 24.16 5.88 -9.29
CA PHE A 121 22.75 6.16 -9.05
C PHE A 121 22.36 6.09 -7.58
N SER A 122 23.01 5.21 -6.80
CA SER A 122 22.83 5.13 -5.35
C SER A 122 23.40 6.37 -4.63
N GLU A 123 24.54 6.89 -5.09
CA GLU A 123 25.15 8.11 -4.51
C GLU A 123 24.26 9.33 -4.77
N ASP A 124 23.75 9.48 -6.00
CA ASP A 124 22.89 10.59 -6.38
C ASP A 124 21.52 10.54 -5.69
N LEU A 125 21.03 9.36 -5.32
CA LEU A 125 19.77 9.18 -4.60
C LEU A 125 19.88 9.16 -3.07
N LYS A 126 21.10 9.26 -2.51
CA LYS A 126 21.34 9.11 -1.07
C LYS A 126 20.57 10.11 -0.19
N GLU A 127 20.25 11.30 -0.71
CA GLU A 127 19.47 12.32 -0.02
C GLU A 127 17.96 11.99 0.01
N HIS A 128 17.47 11.16 -0.91
CA HIS A 128 16.03 10.89 -1.11
C HIS A 128 15.63 9.47 -0.76
N GLY A 129 16.57 8.54 -0.73
CA GLY A 129 16.31 7.13 -0.47
C GLY A 129 17.53 6.35 -0.02
N THR A 130 17.27 5.19 0.55
CA THR A 130 18.30 4.24 0.98
C THR A 130 18.31 3.04 0.07
N MET A 131 19.51 2.62 -0.36
CA MET A 131 19.71 1.40 -1.14
C MET A 131 19.47 0.17 -0.24
N GLU A 132 18.59 -0.75 -0.65
CA GLU A 132 18.35 -2.03 0.00
C GLU A 132 19.29 -3.11 -0.55
N GLY A 133 20.39 -3.34 0.13
CA GLY A 133 21.38 -4.34 -0.26
C GLY A 133 22.31 -3.90 -1.39
N GLN A 134 23.10 -4.81 -1.90
CA GLN A 134 24.03 -4.56 -3.01
C GLN A 134 23.41 -4.92 -4.38
N PRO A 135 23.90 -4.33 -5.49
CA PRO A 135 23.45 -4.70 -6.82
C PRO A 135 23.60 -6.19 -7.08
N ARG A 136 22.49 -6.85 -7.41
CA ARG A 136 22.46 -8.30 -7.72
C ARG A 136 22.28 -8.51 -9.19
N LEU A 137 23.00 -9.50 -9.73
CA LEU A 137 22.87 -9.96 -11.11
C LEU A 137 21.87 -11.13 -11.16
N GLU A 138 20.79 -10.98 -11.91
CA GLU A 138 19.82 -12.03 -12.20
C GLU A 138 19.72 -12.23 -13.72
N GLY A 139 20.34 -13.28 -14.21
CA GLY A 139 20.41 -13.57 -15.63
C GLY A 139 21.08 -12.44 -16.42
N ARG A 140 20.32 -11.69 -17.20
CA ARG A 140 20.80 -10.56 -18.03
C ARG A 140 20.51 -9.19 -17.42
N ASN A 141 20.09 -9.15 -16.16
CA ASN A 141 19.72 -7.91 -15.51
C ASN A 141 20.51 -7.76 -14.20
N ALA A 142 21.14 -6.61 -14.00
CA ALA A 142 21.62 -6.22 -12.70
C ALA A 142 20.58 -5.28 -12.08
N HIS A 143 20.17 -5.52 -10.85
CA HIS A 143 19.16 -4.68 -10.19
C HIS A 143 19.51 -4.35 -8.75
N VAL A 144 18.94 -3.25 -8.28
CA VAL A 144 19.00 -2.82 -6.89
C VAL A 144 17.68 -2.14 -6.52
N LEU A 145 17.27 -2.28 -5.28
CA LEU A 145 16.05 -1.69 -4.74
C LEU A 145 16.40 -0.49 -3.87
N PHE A 146 15.63 0.58 -4.02
CA PHE A 146 15.71 1.78 -3.19
C PHE A 146 14.39 1.97 -2.43
N SER A 147 14.52 2.26 -1.13
CA SER A 147 13.40 2.64 -0.26
C SER A 147 13.43 4.12 0.03
N PRO A 148 12.27 4.79 0.14
CA PRO A 148 12.20 6.17 0.56
C PRO A 148 12.71 6.33 2.00
N LEU A 149 13.37 7.43 2.30
CA LEU A 149 13.67 7.81 3.68
C LEU A 149 12.35 8.06 4.42
N LYS A 150 12.21 7.57 5.67
CA LYS A 150 10.98 7.67 6.48
C LYS A 150 10.41 9.11 6.59
N ALA A 151 11.24 10.13 6.42
CA ALA A 151 10.84 11.53 6.43
C ALA A 151 10.11 12.00 5.15
N ALA A 152 10.17 11.23 4.07
CA ALA A 152 9.63 11.61 2.75
C ALA A 152 8.25 11.01 2.43
N ILE A 153 7.53 10.44 3.41
CA ILE A 153 6.16 9.95 3.18
C ILE A 153 5.18 11.11 3.43
N PRO A 154 4.84 11.93 2.43
CA PRO A 154 3.75 12.88 2.57
C PRO A 154 2.44 12.10 2.69
N ALA A 155 1.63 12.42 3.68
CA ALA A 155 0.23 12.02 3.70
C ALA A 155 -0.45 12.63 2.46
N LYS A 156 -0.48 11.90 1.33
CA LYS A 156 -1.19 12.37 0.14
C LYS A 156 -2.67 12.39 0.42
N GLU A 157 -3.23 13.59 0.50
CA GLU A 157 -4.66 13.81 0.28
C GLU A 157 -5.03 13.23 -1.09
N HIS A 158 -5.82 12.17 -1.06
CA HIS A 158 -6.34 11.56 -2.28
C HIS A 158 -7.42 12.51 -2.85
N LYS A 159 -7.07 13.35 -3.83
CA LYS A 159 -8.09 14.01 -4.66
C LYS A 159 -8.98 12.94 -5.28
N PRO A 160 -10.29 12.98 -5.07
CA PRO A 160 -11.18 12.03 -5.72
C PRO A 160 -11.07 12.24 -7.24
N LYS A 161 -10.81 11.12 -7.93
CA LYS A 161 -10.86 11.08 -9.40
C LYS A 161 -12.34 11.21 -9.76
N ASP A 162 -12.71 12.28 -10.47
CA ASP A 162 -14.05 12.45 -11.00
C ASP A 162 -14.52 11.19 -11.72
N PRO A 163 -15.77 10.75 -11.51
CA PRO A 163 -16.30 9.62 -12.24
C PRO A 163 -16.30 9.94 -13.73
N ALA A 164 -15.76 9.00 -14.53
CA ALA A 164 -15.83 9.09 -15.99
C ALA A 164 -17.31 9.24 -16.43
N PRO A 165 -17.61 10.05 -17.45
CA PRO A 165 -18.96 10.19 -17.96
C PRO A 165 -19.44 8.83 -18.49
N GLU A 166 -20.66 8.43 -18.07
CA GLU A 166 -21.35 7.26 -18.61
C GLU A 166 -21.51 7.40 -20.13
N PRO A 167 -21.28 6.32 -20.90
CA PRO A 167 -21.61 6.33 -22.33
C PRO A 167 -23.12 6.44 -22.50
N ALA A 168 -23.55 7.47 -23.22
CA ALA A 168 -24.95 7.67 -23.61
C ALA A 168 -25.45 6.44 -24.36
N ALA A 169 -26.52 5.84 -23.85
CA ALA A 169 -27.30 4.83 -24.54
C ALA A 169 -27.93 5.44 -25.79
N GLN A 170 -27.64 4.84 -26.95
CA GLN A 170 -28.48 4.88 -28.15
C GLN A 170 -29.13 3.54 -28.34
#